data_0ef0aee8ba709b3442672dade37b1123
#
_entry.id   0ef0aee8ba709b3442672dade37b1123
#
_cell.length_a   1.000
_cell.length_b   1.000
_cell.length_c   1.000
_cell.angle_alpha   90.00
_cell.angle_beta   90.00
_cell.angle_gamma   90.00
#
_symmetry.space_group_name_H-M   'P 1'
#
loop_
_entity.id
_entity.type
_entity.pdbx_description
1 polymer ?
#
loop_
_entity_poly.entity_id
_entity_poly.type
_entity_poly.pdbx_seq_one_letter_code
_entity_poly.pdbx_strand_id
1 'polypeptide(L)'
;AALREAVGPDIDLMVDLHWKFEAAEAIRLIRRLEAYNLYFAEAPVQPENLEGQVRVANGIGVPLALGEELRTVYEFRPRFEARAMSIVQPEIGHSGITEFVQIGRMAQAFHMNVIPHASISIGIFMAASLQAASTLQNVPYHEYQHSIFDRNLGHTSGDMGCAQGAYLVPTGAGLGVEPNEDIFRFAIRRQG
;
A
#
# COMPACT_ATOMS: atom_id res chain seq x y z
N ALA A 1 -1.06 22.01 7.66
CA ALA A 1 -2.06 22.99 8.12
C ALA A 1 -3.20 23.09 7.10
N ALA A 2 -2.97 23.64 5.91
CA ALA A 2 -4.04 23.92 4.93
C ALA A 2 -4.93 22.71 4.58
N LEU A 3 -4.34 21.51 4.41
CA LEU A 3 -5.13 20.30 4.15
C LEU A 3 -6.05 19.95 5.35
N ARG A 4 -5.53 19.95 6.56
CA ARG A 4 -6.33 19.66 7.76
C ARG A 4 -7.43 20.70 7.97
N GLU A 5 -7.15 21.96 7.68
CA GLU A 5 -8.14 23.03 7.73
C GLU A 5 -9.23 22.82 6.67
N ALA A 6 -8.87 22.41 5.46
CA ALA A 6 -9.81 22.20 4.36
C ALA A 6 -10.73 20.98 4.54
N VAL A 7 -10.20 19.86 5.08
CA VAL A 7 -10.95 18.60 5.18
C VAL A 7 -11.62 18.39 6.55
N GLY A 8 -11.32 19.23 7.54
CA GLY A 8 -11.86 19.10 8.89
C GLY A 8 -11.17 17.98 9.73
N PRO A 9 -11.61 17.76 10.95
CA PRO A 9 -10.97 16.82 11.90
C PRO A 9 -11.22 15.35 11.59
N ASP A 10 -12.30 15.01 10.89
CA ASP A 10 -12.82 13.64 10.77
C ASP A 10 -12.23 12.86 9.58
N ILE A 11 -11.46 13.50 8.72
CA ILE A 11 -10.79 12.85 7.60
C ILE A 11 -9.39 12.41 8.01
N ASP A 12 -9.07 11.15 7.82
CA ASP A 12 -7.73 10.62 8.05
C ASP A 12 -6.74 11.20 7.04
N LEU A 13 -5.69 11.84 7.54
CA LEU A 13 -4.57 12.35 6.72
C LEU A 13 -3.40 11.40 6.82
N MET A 14 -2.81 11.09 5.68
CA MET A 14 -1.63 10.28 5.53
C MET A 14 -0.55 11.08 4.81
N VAL A 15 0.72 10.75 5.05
CA VAL A 15 1.83 11.38 4.34
C VAL A 15 2.80 10.32 3.85
N ASP A 16 3.07 10.32 2.54
CA ASP A 16 4.13 9.55 1.93
C ASP A 16 5.38 10.41 1.79
N LEU A 17 6.50 9.91 2.31
CA LEU A 17 7.81 10.57 2.30
C LEU A 17 8.79 9.95 1.29
N HIS A 18 8.42 8.81 0.73
CA HIS A 18 9.05 8.16 -0.41
C HIS A 18 10.58 8.15 -0.35
N TRP A 19 11.12 7.63 0.78
CA TRP A 19 12.55 7.36 1.06
C TRP A 19 13.48 8.57 1.00
N LYS A 20 12.97 9.79 1.17
CA LYS A 20 13.74 11.02 0.91
C LYS A 20 14.57 11.52 2.08
N PHE A 21 14.48 10.89 3.25
CA PHE A 21 15.07 11.44 4.48
C PHE A 21 16.03 10.45 5.16
N GLU A 22 17.00 11.00 5.87
CA GLU A 22 17.71 10.26 6.89
C GLU A 22 16.85 10.15 8.16
N ALA A 23 17.07 9.10 8.98
CA ALA A 23 16.21 8.81 10.13
C ALA A 23 16.01 10.00 11.09
N ALA A 24 17.08 10.75 11.36
CA ALA A 24 16.98 11.91 12.24
C ALA A 24 16.15 13.06 11.65
N GLU A 25 16.18 13.23 10.34
CA GLU A 25 15.40 14.25 9.62
C GLU A 25 13.95 13.83 9.53
N ALA A 26 13.69 12.57 9.20
CA ALA A 26 12.35 11.98 9.20
C ALA A 26 11.66 12.17 10.54
N ILE A 27 12.33 11.83 11.65
CA ILE A 27 11.78 12.01 13.00
C ILE A 27 11.43 13.48 13.24
N ARG A 28 12.33 14.42 12.94
CA ARG A 28 12.06 15.86 13.14
C ARG A 28 10.86 16.34 12.31
N LEU A 29 10.76 15.88 11.07
CA LEU A 29 9.66 16.25 10.17
C LEU A 29 8.34 15.68 10.68
N ILE A 30 8.28 14.36 10.91
CA ILE A 30 7.06 13.67 11.32
C ILE A 30 6.54 14.21 12.65
N ARG A 31 7.39 14.44 13.64
CA ARG A 31 7.01 15.07 14.92
C ARG A 31 6.36 16.44 14.75
N ARG A 32 6.78 17.23 13.77
CA ARG A 32 6.11 18.51 13.46
C ARG A 32 4.75 18.31 12.79
N LEU A 33 4.57 17.19 12.10
CA LEU A 33 3.30 16.84 11.45
C LEU A 33 2.29 16.18 12.41
N GLU A 34 2.73 15.64 13.54
CA GLU A 34 1.85 15.05 14.57
C GLU A 34 0.75 16.00 15.03
N ALA A 35 1.01 17.31 15.03
CA ALA A 35 0.01 18.34 15.35
C ALA A 35 -1.23 18.33 14.42
N TYR A 36 -1.13 17.66 13.27
CA TYR A 36 -2.23 17.56 12.30
C TYR A 36 -2.99 16.23 12.36
N ASN A 37 -2.76 15.42 13.38
CA ASN A 37 -3.41 14.13 13.60
C ASN A 37 -3.32 13.23 12.35
N LEU A 38 -2.09 12.83 11.99
CA LEU A 38 -1.86 11.90 10.88
C LEU A 38 -2.29 10.48 11.26
N TYR A 39 -2.91 9.77 10.33
CA TYR A 39 -3.21 8.36 10.46
C TYR A 39 -1.94 7.50 10.37
N PHE A 40 -1.07 7.80 9.40
CA PHE A 40 0.28 7.24 9.32
C PHE A 40 1.26 8.16 8.58
N ALA A 41 2.56 7.88 8.74
CA ALA A 41 3.63 8.36 7.88
C ALA A 41 4.23 7.17 7.13
N GLU A 42 4.45 7.31 5.83
CA GLU A 42 4.88 6.25 4.93
C GLU A 42 6.31 6.46 4.45
N ALA A 43 7.07 5.37 4.34
CA ALA A 43 8.35 5.24 3.64
C ALA A 43 9.33 6.40 3.85
N PRO A 44 9.66 6.83 5.09
CA PRO A 44 10.47 8.03 5.31
C PRO A 44 11.95 7.86 4.96
N VAL A 45 12.50 6.66 5.14
CA VAL A 45 13.93 6.35 4.94
C VAL A 45 14.10 5.20 3.96
N GLN A 46 15.28 5.09 3.37
CA GLN A 46 15.59 4.06 2.38
C GLN A 46 15.22 2.65 2.88
N PRO A 47 14.66 1.79 2.00
CA PRO A 47 14.17 0.47 2.39
C PRO A 47 15.25 -0.47 2.92
N GLU A 48 16.49 -0.33 2.45
CA GLU A 48 17.64 -1.13 2.91
C GLU A 48 18.06 -0.79 4.34
N ASN A 49 17.66 0.40 4.85
CA ASN A 49 18.06 0.90 6.16
C ASN A 49 17.10 0.47 7.27
N LEU A 50 17.07 -0.83 7.60
CA LEU A 50 16.22 -1.37 8.66
C LEU A 50 16.45 -0.67 10.01
N GLU A 51 17.72 -0.40 10.38
CA GLU A 51 18.04 0.31 11.63
C GLU A 51 17.43 1.71 11.66
N GLY A 52 17.48 2.42 10.52
CA GLY A 52 16.84 3.72 10.33
C GLY A 52 15.33 3.64 10.47
N GLN A 53 14.69 2.63 9.88
CA GLN A 53 13.24 2.37 10.00
C GLN A 53 12.86 2.15 11.47
N VAL A 54 13.57 1.29 12.19
CA VAL A 54 13.37 1.04 13.63
C VAL A 54 13.53 2.32 14.44
N ARG A 55 14.58 3.10 14.14
CA ARG A 55 14.82 4.38 14.82
C ARG A 55 13.69 5.38 14.60
N VAL A 56 13.13 5.45 13.39
CA VAL A 56 12.00 6.30 13.09
C VAL A 56 10.76 5.79 13.84
N ALA A 57 10.43 4.51 13.75
CA ALA A 57 9.28 3.92 14.43
C ALA A 57 9.26 4.19 15.94
N ASN A 58 10.44 4.10 16.59
CA ASN A 58 10.58 4.40 18.02
C ASN A 58 10.64 5.91 18.34
N GLY A 59 10.89 6.75 17.34
CA GLY A 59 11.10 8.18 17.50
C GLY A 59 9.87 9.06 17.24
N ILE A 60 8.74 8.49 16.81
CA ILE A 60 7.53 9.23 16.42
C ILE A 60 6.30 8.69 17.16
N GLY A 61 5.27 9.52 17.30
CA GLY A 61 3.98 9.13 17.86
C GLY A 61 2.94 8.70 16.83
N VAL A 62 3.26 8.82 15.52
CA VAL A 62 2.41 8.44 14.39
C VAL A 62 2.75 7.01 13.96
N PRO A 63 1.78 6.16 13.58
CA PRO A 63 2.07 4.87 12.98
C PRO A 63 2.99 4.98 11.76
N LEU A 64 4.00 4.11 11.65
CA LEU A 64 4.88 4.04 10.51
C LEU A 64 4.39 2.96 9.54
N ALA A 65 4.22 3.31 8.27
CA ALA A 65 3.81 2.43 7.19
C ALA A 65 5.00 2.12 6.25
N LEU A 66 5.24 0.83 5.99
CA LEU A 66 6.35 0.35 5.16
C LEU A 66 5.95 -0.89 4.36
N GLY A 67 6.63 -1.14 3.24
CA GLY A 67 6.60 -2.44 2.58
C GLY A 67 6.33 -2.44 1.09
N GLU A 68 6.07 -1.30 0.47
CA GLU A 68 5.75 -1.21 -0.95
C GLU A 68 6.83 -1.79 -1.87
N GLU A 69 8.08 -1.72 -1.46
CA GLU A 69 9.26 -2.20 -2.21
C GLU A 69 9.60 -3.66 -1.94
N LEU A 70 9.04 -4.27 -0.89
CA LEU A 70 9.39 -5.62 -0.44
C LEU A 70 8.60 -6.68 -1.23
N ARG A 71 9.24 -7.82 -1.48
CA ARG A 71 8.69 -8.86 -2.36
C ARG A 71 8.23 -10.11 -1.64
N THR A 72 8.95 -10.48 -0.57
CA THR A 72 8.78 -11.78 0.08
C THR A 72 8.57 -11.66 1.58
N VAL A 73 7.91 -12.65 2.18
CA VAL A 73 7.77 -12.75 3.63
C VAL A 73 9.12 -12.70 4.36
N TYR A 74 10.19 -13.17 3.71
CA TYR A 74 11.55 -13.15 4.28
C TYR A 74 12.13 -11.74 4.36
N GLU A 75 11.76 -10.83 3.45
CA GLU A 75 12.13 -9.42 3.52
C GLU A 75 11.30 -8.65 4.54
N PHE A 76 10.03 -9.01 4.70
CA PHE A 76 9.15 -8.45 5.74
C PHE A 76 9.53 -8.91 7.15
N ARG A 77 9.90 -10.18 7.33
CA ARG A 77 10.13 -10.80 8.64
C ARG A 77 11.07 -9.98 9.57
N PRO A 78 12.24 -9.50 9.15
CA PRO A 78 13.11 -8.70 10.03
C PRO A 78 12.43 -7.43 10.54
N ARG A 79 11.55 -6.82 9.73
CA ARG A 79 10.80 -5.62 10.09
C ARG A 79 9.70 -5.90 11.09
N PHE A 80 9.04 -7.04 10.97
CA PHE A 80 8.08 -7.51 11.96
C PHE A 80 8.75 -7.76 13.30
N GLU A 81 9.84 -8.53 13.31
CA GLU A 81 10.61 -8.89 14.51
C GLU A 81 11.16 -7.64 15.22
N ALA A 82 11.67 -6.67 14.46
CA ALA A 82 12.22 -5.42 14.97
C ALA A 82 11.16 -4.35 15.29
N ARG A 83 9.87 -4.60 15.04
CA ARG A 83 8.80 -3.62 15.19
C ARG A 83 9.08 -2.30 14.43
N ALA A 84 9.65 -2.42 13.24
CA ALA A 84 10.02 -1.28 12.41
C ALA A 84 8.83 -0.56 11.76
N MET A 85 7.63 -1.13 11.84
CA MET A 85 6.40 -0.58 11.28
C MET A 85 5.18 -0.97 12.12
N SER A 86 4.09 -0.24 11.92
CA SER A 86 2.77 -0.53 12.49
C SER A 86 1.74 -0.85 11.43
N ILE A 87 1.99 -0.42 10.19
CA ILE A 87 1.15 -0.65 9.01
C ILE A 87 2.03 -1.30 7.94
N VAL A 88 1.51 -2.34 7.34
CA VAL A 88 2.21 -3.18 6.36
C VAL A 88 1.62 -2.91 4.98
N GLN A 89 2.47 -2.53 4.02
CA GLN A 89 2.04 -2.09 2.68
C GLN A 89 2.59 -3.00 1.57
N PRO A 90 2.17 -4.27 1.49
CA PRO A 90 2.64 -5.14 0.44
C PRO A 90 2.04 -4.73 -0.91
N GLU A 91 2.86 -4.77 -1.95
CA GLU A 91 2.40 -4.60 -3.32
C GLU A 91 2.25 -5.95 -4.02
N ILE A 92 1.07 -6.22 -4.57
CA ILE A 92 0.79 -7.52 -5.21
C ILE A 92 1.58 -7.72 -6.50
N GLY A 93 1.93 -6.65 -7.20
CA GLY A 93 2.77 -6.70 -8.40
C GLY A 93 4.20 -7.15 -8.11
N HIS A 94 4.69 -6.93 -6.92
CA HIS A 94 6.00 -7.37 -6.45
C HIS A 94 5.97 -8.77 -5.84
N SER A 95 4.97 -9.05 -5.02
CA SER A 95 4.89 -10.29 -4.22
C SER A 95 4.13 -11.43 -4.91
N GLY A 96 3.18 -11.11 -5.78
CA GLY A 96 2.17 -12.07 -6.24
C GLY A 96 1.15 -12.43 -5.15
N ILE A 97 0.07 -13.09 -5.56
CA ILE A 97 -1.10 -13.35 -4.70
C ILE A 97 -0.73 -14.18 -3.46
N THR A 98 0.03 -15.27 -3.66
CA THR A 98 0.35 -16.20 -2.59
C THR A 98 1.17 -15.55 -1.49
N GLU A 99 2.23 -14.86 -1.88
CA GLU A 99 3.14 -14.19 -0.94
C GLU A 99 2.46 -13.02 -0.26
N PHE A 100 1.66 -12.24 -0.99
CA PHE A 100 0.84 -11.16 -0.42
C PHE A 100 -0.04 -11.66 0.73
N VAL A 101 -0.75 -12.77 0.53
CA VAL A 101 -1.61 -13.37 1.57
C VAL A 101 -0.77 -13.88 2.76
N GLN A 102 0.40 -14.45 2.51
CA GLN A 102 1.31 -14.89 3.59
C GLN A 102 1.81 -13.70 4.42
N ILE A 103 2.22 -12.60 3.76
CA ILE A 103 2.62 -11.36 4.42
C ILE A 103 1.46 -10.81 5.26
N GLY A 104 0.25 -10.76 4.71
CA GLY A 104 -0.93 -10.29 5.41
C GLY A 104 -1.29 -11.12 6.65
N ARG A 105 -1.17 -12.45 6.58
CA ARG A 105 -1.37 -13.34 7.73
C ARG A 105 -0.28 -13.18 8.78
N MET A 106 0.97 -12.96 8.36
CA MET A 106 2.05 -12.65 9.28
C MET A 106 1.80 -11.32 9.99
N ALA A 107 1.38 -10.27 9.25
CA ALA A 107 0.98 -8.98 9.83
C ALA A 107 -0.11 -9.16 10.91
N GLN A 108 -1.12 -9.98 10.63
CA GLN A 108 -2.18 -10.31 11.58
C GLN A 108 -1.64 -10.97 12.86
N ALA A 109 -0.70 -11.90 12.74
CA ALA A 109 -0.06 -12.56 13.89
C ALA A 109 0.77 -11.57 14.75
N PHE A 110 1.27 -10.50 14.16
CA PHE A 110 1.96 -9.40 14.85
C PHE A 110 1.03 -8.25 15.28
N HIS A 111 -0.29 -8.38 15.10
CA HIS A 111 -1.30 -7.36 15.39
C HIS A 111 -1.12 -6.06 14.61
N MET A 112 -0.68 -6.16 13.36
CA MET A 112 -0.48 -5.04 12.45
C MET A 112 -1.58 -5.02 11.38
N ASN A 113 -1.99 -3.82 10.96
CA ASN A 113 -2.89 -3.64 9.83
C ASN A 113 -2.11 -3.73 8.51
N VAL A 114 -2.82 -4.19 7.48
CA VAL A 114 -2.35 -4.18 6.09
C VAL A 114 -3.12 -3.09 5.33
N ILE A 115 -2.41 -2.22 4.66
CA ILE A 115 -2.96 -1.25 3.72
C ILE A 115 -2.22 -1.48 2.41
N PRO A 116 -2.77 -2.25 1.47
CA PRO A 116 -2.06 -2.61 0.26
C PRO A 116 -1.60 -1.39 -0.53
N HIS A 117 -0.32 -1.37 -0.91
CA HIS A 117 0.19 -0.42 -1.88
C HIS A 117 -0.31 -0.80 -3.29
N ALA A 118 -0.80 0.16 -4.06
CA ALA A 118 -1.42 -0.08 -5.35
C ALA A 118 -1.36 1.13 -6.28
N SER A 119 -0.15 1.63 -6.55
CA SER A 119 0.02 2.93 -7.19
C SER A 119 -0.08 2.92 -8.71
N ILE A 120 0.52 1.97 -9.43
CA ILE A 120 0.78 2.12 -10.88
C ILE A 120 0.45 0.86 -11.67
N SER A 121 -0.84 0.50 -11.81
CA SER A 121 -1.14 -0.73 -12.53
C SER A 121 -2.44 -0.71 -13.31
N ILE A 122 -2.54 -1.62 -14.26
CA ILE A 122 -3.78 -1.89 -14.97
C ILE A 122 -4.77 -2.64 -14.06
N GLY A 123 -6.03 -2.68 -14.46
CA GLY A 123 -7.12 -3.27 -13.68
C GLY A 123 -6.89 -4.70 -13.19
N ILE A 124 -6.13 -5.54 -13.92
CA ILE A 124 -5.79 -6.90 -13.50
C ILE A 124 -5.00 -6.91 -12.18
N PHE A 125 -4.02 -6.02 -12.05
CA PHE A 125 -3.25 -5.86 -10.82
C PHE A 125 -4.17 -5.47 -9.66
N MET A 126 -5.00 -4.47 -9.87
CA MET A 126 -5.93 -3.99 -8.84
C MET A 126 -6.93 -5.08 -8.45
N ALA A 127 -7.49 -5.80 -9.41
CA ALA A 127 -8.38 -6.92 -9.14
C ALA A 127 -7.70 -8.00 -8.29
N ALA A 128 -6.46 -8.36 -8.62
CA ALA A 128 -5.67 -9.31 -7.83
C ALA A 128 -5.44 -8.81 -6.39
N SER A 129 -5.11 -7.52 -6.23
CA SER A 129 -4.90 -6.90 -4.92
C SER A 129 -6.19 -6.89 -4.09
N LEU A 130 -7.32 -6.49 -4.67
CA LEU A 130 -8.61 -6.48 -4.00
C LEU A 130 -9.06 -7.90 -3.60
N GLN A 131 -8.93 -8.89 -4.50
CA GLN A 131 -9.26 -10.29 -4.21
C GLN A 131 -8.40 -10.84 -3.07
N ALA A 132 -7.09 -10.63 -3.12
CA ALA A 132 -6.18 -11.08 -2.07
C ALA A 132 -6.46 -10.37 -0.72
N ALA A 133 -6.62 -9.05 -0.74
CA ALA A 133 -6.90 -8.24 0.44
C ALA A 133 -8.23 -8.63 1.11
N SER A 134 -9.27 -8.95 0.33
CA SER A 134 -10.58 -9.38 0.84
C SER A 134 -10.53 -10.69 1.65
N THR A 135 -9.47 -11.48 1.52
CA THR A 135 -9.26 -12.69 2.32
C THR A 135 -8.64 -12.43 3.70
N LEU A 136 -8.21 -11.21 3.96
CA LEU A 136 -7.56 -10.81 5.22
C LEU A 136 -8.55 -10.05 6.11
N GLN A 137 -8.40 -10.17 7.43
CA GLN A 137 -9.29 -9.51 8.40
C GLN A 137 -8.77 -8.16 8.91
N ASN A 138 -7.50 -7.85 8.61
CA ASN A 138 -6.77 -6.70 9.13
C ASN A 138 -6.48 -5.65 8.04
N VAL A 139 -7.41 -5.46 7.09
CA VAL A 139 -7.30 -4.47 6.00
C VAL A 139 -8.34 -3.37 6.19
N PRO A 140 -8.01 -2.28 6.89
CA PRO A 140 -8.94 -1.17 7.10
C PRO A 140 -9.12 -0.30 5.85
N TYR A 141 -8.07 -0.16 5.05
CA TYR A 141 -8.04 0.65 3.81
C TYR A 141 -7.31 -0.09 2.70
N HIS A 142 -7.55 0.33 1.47
CA HIS A 142 -6.80 -0.05 0.29
C HIS A 142 -6.46 1.22 -0.50
N GLU A 143 -5.22 1.35 -0.96
CA GLU A 143 -4.80 2.52 -1.72
C GLU A 143 -5.63 2.72 -2.99
N TYR A 144 -5.96 3.98 -3.28
CA TYR A 144 -6.67 4.40 -4.48
C TYR A 144 -5.93 5.56 -5.16
N GLN A 145 -5.21 5.23 -6.21
CA GLN A 145 -4.51 6.20 -7.03
C GLN A 145 -5.42 6.64 -8.20
N HIS A 146 -6.33 7.58 -7.94
CA HIS A 146 -7.45 7.96 -8.82
C HIS A 146 -7.01 8.29 -10.26
N SER A 147 -5.93 9.03 -10.45
CA SER A 147 -5.48 9.47 -11.77
C SER A 147 -4.96 8.33 -12.66
N ILE A 148 -4.53 7.22 -12.05
CA ILE A 148 -4.00 6.04 -12.73
C ILE A 148 -5.07 4.96 -12.82
N PHE A 149 -5.74 4.66 -11.72
CA PHE A 149 -6.77 3.66 -11.63
C PHE A 149 -7.91 3.91 -12.61
N ASP A 150 -8.54 5.08 -12.56
CA ASP A 150 -9.68 5.43 -13.42
C ASP A 150 -9.33 5.35 -14.91
N ARG A 151 -8.13 5.82 -15.28
CA ARG A 151 -7.64 5.72 -16.65
C ARG A 151 -7.41 4.26 -17.08
N ASN A 152 -6.89 3.44 -16.20
CA ASN A 152 -6.49 2.07 -16.51
C ASN A 152 -7.65 1.07 -16.45
N LEU A 153 -8.79 1.44 -15.86
CA LEU A 153 -10.04 0.65 -15.92
C LEU A 153 -10.48 0.37 -17.36
N GLY A 154 -10.27 1.32 -18.27
CA GLY A 154 -10.61 1.16 -19.68
C GLY A 154 -9.86 0.02 -20.40
N HIS A 155 -8.80 -0.53 -19.81
CA HIS A 155 -8.01 -1.64 -20.37
C HIS A 155 -8.46 -3.03 -19.89
N THR A 156 -9.49 -3.08 -19.05
CA THR A 156 -10.08 -4.34 -18.56
C THR A 156 -11.60 -4.33 -18.70
N SER A 157 -12.19 -5.50 -18.88
CA SER A 157 -13.62 -5.73 -18.75
C SER A 157 -13.91 -6.34 -17.38
N GLY A 158 -15.10 -6.12 -16.85
CA GLY A 158 -15.57 -6.63 -15.55
C GLY A 158 -16.00 -5.49 -14.62
N ASP A 159 -16.74 -5.86 -13.57
CA ASP A 159 -17.31 -4.91 -12.60
C ASP A 159 -16.27 -4.56 -11.53
N MET A 160 -15.39 -3.63 -11.86
CA MET A 160 -14.44 -3.08 -10.90
C MET A 160 -14.52 -1.57 -10.91
N GLY A 161 -14.65 -0.97 -9.74
CA GLY A 161 -14.73 0.47 -9.60
C GLY A 161 -14.56 0.91 -8.16
N CYS A 162 -14.49 2.21 -7.96
CA CYS A 162 -14.53 2.84 -6.64
C CYS A 162 -15.71 3.79 -6.58
N ALA A 163 -16.61 3.58 -5.64
CA ALA A 163 -17.78 4.42 -5.45
C ALA A 163 -17.99 4.71 -3.96
N GLN A 164 -18.27 5.95 -3.62
CA GLN A 164 -18.53 6.39 -2.24
C GLN A 164 -17.40 5.99 -1.25
N GLY A 165 -16.15 6.03 -1.69
CA GLY A 165 -14.99 5.67 -0.88
C GLY A 165 -14.78 4.17 -0.68
N ALA A 166 -15.47 3.31 -1.42
CA ALA A 166 -15.32 1.87 -1.35
C ALA A 166 -15.05 1.27 -2.73
N TYR A 167 -14.17 0.26 -2.78
CA TYR A 167 -13.99 -0.55 -3.98
C TYR A 167 -15.09 -1.59 -4.13
N LEU A 168 -15.49 -1.82 -5.38
CA LEU A 168 -16.24 -3.01 -5.78
C LEU A 168 -15.25 -4.13 -6.05
N VAL A 169 -15.32 -5.21 -5.27
CA VAL A 169 -14.51 -6.41 -5.52
C VAL A 169 -15.15 -7.19 -6.67
N PRO A 170 -14.43 -7.46 -7.76
CA PRO A 170 -14.99 -8.18 -8.90
C PRO A 170 -15.48 -9.58 -8.54
N THR A 171 -16.60 -10.04 -9.12
CA THR A 171 -17.28 -11.30 -8.75
C THR A 171 -17.22 -12.40 -9.81
N GLY A 172 -16.56 -12.17 -10.94
CA GLY A 172 -16.43 -13.16 -12.02
C GLY A 172 -15.45 -14.30 -11.70
N ALA A 173 -15.30 -15.24 -12.64
CA ALA A 173 -14.31 -16.30 -12.53
C ALA A 173 -12.88 -15.76 -12.47
N GLY A 174 -11.98 -16.46 -11.80
CA GLY A 174 -10.59 -16.02 -11.61
C GLY A 174 -10.53 -14.72 -10.81
N LEU A 175 -9.97 -13.66 -11.40
CA LEU A 175 -9.92 -12.33 -10.77
C LEU A 175 -11.21 -11.52 -10.96
N GLY A 176 -12.16 -12.02 -11.76
CA GLY A 176 -13.40 -11.31 -12.11
C GLY A 176 -13.24 -10.20 -13.14
N VAL A 177 -12.06 -10.09 -13.75
CA VAL A 177 -11.74 -9.14 -14.82
C VAL A 177 -10.92 -9.83 -15.91
N GLU A 178 -11.06 -9.34 -17.15
CA GLU A 178 -10.29 -9.80 -18.31
C GLU A 178 -9.62 -8.59 -18.98
N PRO A 179 -8.44 -8.76 -19.57
CA PRO A 179 -7.82 -7.70 -20.35
C PRO A 179 -8.60 -7.45 -21.65
N ASN A 180 -8.79 -6.19 -22.01
CA ASN A 180 -9.35 -5.84 -23.30
C ASN A 180 -8.32 -6.08 -24.40
N GLU A 181 -8.79 -6.39 -25.63
CA GLU A 181 -7.90 -6.69 -26.77
C GLU A 181 -6.92 -5.55 -27.11
N ASP A 182 -7.32 -4.31 -26.85
CA ASP A 182 -6.49 -3.13 -27.15
C ASP A 182 -5.20 -3.09 -26.33
N ILE A 183 -5.17 -3.71 -25.14
CA ILE A 183 -3.96 -3.75 -24.29
C ILE A 183 -2.84 -4.55 -24.98
N PHE A 184 -3.18 -5.54 -25.79
CA PHE A 184 -2.19 -6.36 -26.49
C PHE A 184 -1.44 -5.60 -27.60
N ARG A 185 -1.94 -4.45 -28.05
CA ARG A 185 -1.22 -3.56 -28.97
C ARG A 185 0.04 -2.96 -28.35
N PHE A 186 0.09 -2.89 -27.02
CA PHE A 186 1.22 -2.39 -26.26
C PHE A 186 2.12 -3.52 -25.72
N ALA A 187 1.74 -4.78 -25.96
CA ALA A 187 2.50 -5.92 -25.48
C ALA A 187 3.82 -6.06 -26.22
N ILE A 188 4.93 -5.99 -25.52
CA ILE A 188 6.26 -6.28 -26.05
C ILE A 188 6.52 -7.77 -25.87
N ARG A 189 6.55 -8.52 -27.00
CA ARG A 189 7.03 -9.90 -26.97
C ARG A 189 8.54 -9.88 -26.69
N ARG A 190 8.95 -10.32 -25.50
CA ARG A 190 10.36 -10.69 -25.29
C ARG A 190 10.61 -11.98 -26.07
N GLN A 191 11.49 -11.93 -27.06
CA GLN A 191 12.05 -13.14 -27.65
C GLN A 191 12.95 -13.77 -26.57
N GLY A 192 12.62 -14.98 -26.15
CA GLY A 192 13.42 -15.79 -25.23
C GLY A 192 14.73 -16.25 -25.83
#